data_bf6f00f55cb9ae79cbf1bfb9721c0ef0
#
_entry.id   bf6f00f55cb9ae79cbf1bfb9721c0ef0
#
_cell.length_a   1.000
_cell.length_b   1.000
_cell.length_c   1.000
_cell.angle_alpha   90.00
_cell.angle_beta   90.00
_cell.angle_gamma   90.00
#
_symmetry.space_group_name_H-M   'P 1'
#
loop_
_entity.id
_entity.type
_entity.pdbx_description
1 polymer ?
#
loop_
_entity_poly.entity_id
_entity_poly.type
_entity_poly.pdbx_seq_one_letter_code
_entity_poly.pdbx_strand_id
1 'polypeptide(L)'
;MVRLPLTPAEVERGQRLGALLRRARGDRPMLDVALAAGVSPETLRKIETGRIATPAFPTIAAIADVLGLSLDELWSGVNRPAREPLAS
;
A
#
# COMPACT_ATOMS: atom_id res chain seq x y z
N MET A 1 -19.24 -20.08 0.94
CA MET A 1 -18.39 -19.65 -0.19
C MET A 1 -16.94 -19.86 0.15
N VAL A 2 -16.23 -20.48 -0.72
CA VAL A 2 -14.82 -20.76 -0.48
C VAL A 2 -13.99 -19.58 -0.95
N ARG A 3 -13.11 -19.11 -0.09
CA ARG A 3 -12.22 -18.02 -0.44
C ARG A 3 -10.95 -18.59 -1.04
N LEU A 4 -10.61 -18.12 -2.21
CA LEU A 4 -9.39 -18.57 -2.85
C LEU A 4 -8.17 -17.97 -2.16
N PRO A 5 -7.10 -18.73 -2.02
CA PRO A 5 -5.88 -18.17 -1.44
C PRO A 5 -5.29 -17.11 -2.36
N LEU A 6 -4.51 -16.22 -1.77
CA LEU A 6 -3.83 -15.20 -2.55
C LEU A 6 -2.80 -15.84 -3.45
N THR A 7 -2.69 -15.32 -4.66
CA THR A 7 -1.64 -15.78 -5.57
C THR A 7 -0.33 -15.11 -5.19
N PRO A 8 0.80 -15.70 -5.59
CA PRO A 8 2.09 -15.02 -5.36
C PRO A 8 2.14 -13.62 -5.95
N ALA A 9 1.48 -13.40 -7.09
CA ALA A 9 1.46 -12.07 -7.68
C ALA A 9 0.72 -11.08 -6.80
N GLU A 10 -0.36 -11.53 -6.16
CA GLU A 10 -1.11 -10.66 -5.26
C GLU A 10 -0.31 -10.34 -4.02
N VAL A 11 0.42 -11.32 -3.49
CA VAL A 11 1.26 -11.09 -2.33
C VAL A 11 2.34 -10.07 -2.64
N GLU A 12 3.00 -10.23 -3.78
CA GLU A 12 4.04 -9.30 -4.18
C GLU A 12 3.51 -7.90 -4.40
N ARG A 13 2.32 -7.82 -5.01
CA ARG A 13 1.70 -6.51 -5.22
C ARG A 13 1.41 -5.83 -3.89
N GLY A 14 0.93 -6.60 -2.91
CA GLY A 14 0.68 -6.04 -1.58
C GLY A 14 1.95 -5.55 -0.92
N GLN A 15 3.05 -6.27 -1.09
CA GLN A 15 4.31 -5.84 -0.53
C GLN A 15 4.80 -4.57 -1.19
N ARG A 16 4.65 -4.45 -2.50
CA ARG A 16 5.04 -3.22 -3.20
C ARG A 16 4.17 -2.05 -2.78
N LEU A 17 2.86 -2.29 -2.62
CA LEU A 17 1.96 -1.25 -2.14
C LEU A 17 2.40 -0.75 -0.78
N GLY A 18 2.66 -1.68 0.14
CA GLY A 18 3.10 -1.29 1.48
C GLY A 18 4.38 -0.48 1.45
N ALA A 19 5.34 -0.89 0.61
CA ALA A 19 6.60 -0.17 0.51
C ALA A 19 6.41 1.24 -0.05
N LEU A 20 5.54 1.38 -1.03
CA LEU A 20 5.25 2.71 -1.59
C LEU A 20 4.63 3.62 -0.57
N LEU A 21 3.67 3.11 0.21
CA LEU A 21 3.02 3.91 1.22
C LEU A 21 3.98 4.30 2.32
N ARG A 22 4.83 3.36 2.72
CA ARG A 22 5.80 3.65 3.76
C ARG A 22 6.78 4.72 3.31
N ARG A 23 7.23 4.63 2.07
CA ARG A 23 8.15 5.63 1.54
C ARG A 23 7.48 7.00 1.47
N ALA A 24 6.23 7.04 1.04
CA ALA A 24 5.52 8.30 0.94
C ALA A 24 5.26 8.91 2.31
N ARG A 25 5.04 8.06 3.32
CA ARG A 25 4.85 8.55 4.67
C ARG A 25 6.13 9.22 5.22
N GLY A 26 7.28 8.68 4.85
CA GLY A 26 8.54 9.28 5.27
C GLY A 26 8.65 9.36 6.78
N ASP A 27 8.98 10.54 7.28
CA ASP A 27 9.17 10.76 8.71
C ASP A 27 7.88 11.04 9.46
N ARG A 28 6.75 11.10 8.79
CA ARG A 28 5.50 11.39 9.45
C ARG A 28 5.12 10.22 10.37
N PRO A 29 4.73 10.50 11.63
CA PRO A 29 4.36 9.41 12.53
C PRO A 29 3.20 8.61 11.98
N MET A 30 3.27 7.29 12.19
CA MET A 30 2.21 6.42 11.72
C MET A 30 0.86 6.80 12.32
N LEU A 31 0.84 7.17 13.59
CA LEU A 31 -0.40 7.55 14.26
C LEU A 31 -1.04 8.75 13.57
N ASP A 32 -0.23 9.73 13.22
CA ASP A 32 -0.77 10.94 12.59
C ASP A 32 -1.40 10.64 11.24
N VAL A 33 -0.72 9.84 10.43
CA VAL A 33 -1.24 9.50 9.12
C VAL A 33 -2.50 8.63 9.25
N ALA A 34 -2.47 7.67 10.17
CA ALA A 34 -3.63 6.80 10.36
C ALA A 34 -4.85 7.61 10.81
N LEU A 35 -4.66 8.53 11.75
CA LEU A 35 -5.77 9.36 12.22
C LEU A 35 -6.31 10.22 11.10
N ALA A 36 -5.43 10.83 10.31
CA ALA A 36 -5.88 11.68 9.22
C ALA A 36 -6.63 10.87 8.15
N ALA A 37 -6.25 9.64 7.95
CA ALA A 37 -6.91 8.78 6.96
C ALA A 37 -8.13 8.08 7.52
N GLY A 38 -8.37 8.17 8.81
CA GLY A 38 -9.53 7.51 9.41
C GLY A 38 -9.36 6.01 9.55
N VAL A 39 -8.13 5.51 9.64
CA VAL A 39 -7.87 4.08 9.82
C VAL A 39 -7.10 3.89 11.11
N SER A 40 -7.11 2.66 11.62
CA SER A 40 -6.35 2.39 12.84
C SER A 40 -4.86 2.32 12.50
N PRO A 41 -4.00 2.70 13.44
CA PRO A 41 -2.56 2.57 13.20
C PRO A 41 -2.14 1.14 12.93
N GLU A 42 -2.81 0.19 13.54
CA GLU A 42 -2.50 -1.21 13.29
C GLU A 42 -2.84 -1.62 11.87
N THR A 43 -3.97 -1.13 11.34
CA THR A 43 -4.33 -1.41 9.96
C THR A 43 -3.28 -0.82 9.01
N LEU A 44 -2.88 0.42 9.27
CA LEU A 44 -1.87 1.05 8.42
C LEU A 44 -0.57 0.28 8.48
N ARG A 45 -0.15 -0.16 9.68
CA ARG A 45 1.07 -0.92 9.80
C ARG A 45 1.00 -2.23 9.03
N LYS A 46 -0.15 -2.92 9.11
CA LYS A 46 -0.31 -4.18 8.39
C LYS A 46 -0.26 -3.99 6.89
N ILE A 47 -0.76 -2.86 6.40
CA ILE A 47 -0.68 -2.57 4.99
C ILE A 47 0.76 -2.27 4.58
N GLU A 48 1.47 -1.46 5.38
CA GLU A 48 2.84 -1.09 5.05
C GLU A 48 3.79 -2.28 5.09
N THR A 49 3.50 -3.28 5.89
CA THR A 49 4.35 -4.46 5.99
C THR A 49 3.92 -5.58 5.06
N GLY A 50 2.87 -5.35 4.27
CA GLY A 50 2.41 -6.35 3.32
C GLY A 50 1.55 -7.43 3.91
N ARG A 51 1.21 -7.35 5.20
CA ARG A 51 0.37 -8.38 5.83
C ARG A 51 -1.05 -8.35 5.32
N ILE A 52 -1.53 -7.18 4.92
CA ILE A 52 -2.81 -7.06 4.23
C ILE A 52 -2.47 -6.81 2.77
N ALA A 53 -2.56 -7.86 1.97
CA ALA A 53 -2.13 -7.78 0.58
C ALA A 53 -3.11 -7.04 -0.31
N THR A 54 -4.40 -7.13 0.02
CA THR A 54 -5.44 -6.52 -0.81
C THR A 54 -6.35 -5.68 0.05
N PRO A 55 -5.89 -4.50 0.47
CA PRO A 55 -6.73 -3.63 1.30
C PRO A 55 -7.95 -3.15 0.52
N ALA A 56 -9.00 -2.79 1.24
CA ALA A 56 -10.19 -2.27 0.60
C ALA A 56 -9.87 -0.95 -0.09
N PHE A 57 -10.56 -0.71 -1.20
CA PHE A 57 -10.33 0.51 -1.97
C PHE A 57 -10.52 1.78 -1.15
N PRO A 58 -11.59 1.94 -0.37
CA PRO A 58 -11.73 3.19 0.40
C PRO A 58 -10.59 3.42 1.37
N THR A 59 -10.06 2.35 1.96
CA THR A 59 -8.94 2.48 2.87
C THR A 59 -7.71 3.02 2.15
N ILE A 60 -7.41 2.46 0.99
CA ILE A 60 -6.25 2.89 0.22
C ILE A 60 -6.44 4.30 -0.30
N ALA A 61 -7.65 4.63 -0.76
CA ALA A 61 -7.92 5.97 -1.27
C ALA A 61 -7.72 7.02 -0.19
N ALA A 62 -8.17 6.73 1.03
CA ALA A 62 -8.02 7.67 2.13
C ALA A 62 -6.54 7.87 2.49
N ILE A 63 -5.78 6.78 2.54
CA ILE A 63 -4.36 6.88 2.86
C ILE A 63 -3.63 7.64 1.77
N ALA A 64 -3.92 7.35 0.52
CA ALA A 64 -3.27 8.03 -0.59
C ALA A 64 -3.55 9.53 -0.56
N ASP A 65 -4.79 9.89 -0.23
CA ASP A 65 -5.16 11.29 -0.14
C ASP A 65 -4.34 12.01 0.91
N VAL A 66 -4.18 11.40 2.08
CA VAL A 66 -3.39 12.00 3.15
C VAL A 66 -1.94 12.15 2.76
N LEU A 67 -1.41 11.18 2.03
CA LEU A 67 0.00 11.20 1.64
C LEU A 67 0.27 11.99 0.37
N GLY A 68 -0.76 12.49 -0.27
CA GLY A 68 -0.58 13.26 -1.50
C GLY A 68 -0.26 12.42 -2.71
N LEU A 69 -0.66 11.15 -2.70
CA LEU A 69 -0.41 10.26 -3.82
C LEU A 69 -1.65 10.13 -4.67
N SER A 70 -1.48 10.07 -5.97
CA SER A 70 -2.61 9.75 -6.84
C SER A 70 -2.78 8.24 -6.89
N LEU A 71 -4.02 7.80 -7.09
CA LEU A 71 -4.29 6.38 -7.20
C LEU A 71 -3.64 5.80 -8.46
N ASP A 72 -3.52 6.60 -9.52
CA ASP A 72 -2.85 6.15 -10.72
C ASP A 72 -1.38 5.89 -10.46
N GLU A 73 -0.73 6.77 -9.70
CA GLU A 73 0.67 6.56 -9.35
C GLU A 73 0.85 5.30 -8.52
N LEU A 74 -0.06 5.09 -7.58
CA LEU A 74 0.02 3.87 -6.77
C LEU A 74 -0.15 2.63 -7.62
N TRP A 75 -1.14 2.64 -8.49
CA TRP A 75 -1.41 1.48 -9.33
C TRP A 75 -0.23 1.16 -10.24
N SER A 76 0.36 2.20 -10.83
CA SER A 76 1.54 2.00 -11.65
C SER A 76 2.70 1.44 -10.84
N GLY A 77 2.88 1.96 -9.63
CA GLY A 77 3.98 1.51 -8.79
C GLY A 77 3.84 0.09 -8.33
N VAL A 78 2.61 -0.35 -7.99
CA VAL A 78 2.43 -1.71 -7.50
C VAL A 78 2.53 -2.74 -8.61
N ASN A 79 2.35 -2.33 -9.86
CA ASN A 79 2.47 -3.24 -10.97
C ASN A 79 3.85 -3.24 -11.60
N ARG A 80 4.75 -2.41 -11.08
CA ARG A 80 6.11 -2.38 -11.57
C ARG A 80 6.94 -3.42 -10.84
N PRO A 81 7.84 -4.11 -11.53
CA PRO A 81 8.67 -5.10 -10.83
C PRO A 81 9.44 -4.45 -9.71
N ALA A 82 9.71 -5.23 -8.66
CA ALA A 82 10.44 -4.73 -7.52
C ALA A 82 11.80 -4.18 -7.95
N ARG A 83 12.39 -4.81 -8.94
CA ARG A 83 13.60 -4.29 -9.49
C ARG A 83 13.37 -4.04 -10.95
N GLU A 84 13.43 -2.79 -11.30
CA GLU A 84 13.16 -2.44 -12.64
C GLU A 84 14.32 -2.80 -13.51
N PRO A 85 14.10 -3.50 -14.58
CA PRO A 85 15.21 -3.78 -15.47
C PRO A 85 15.73 -2.46 -15.97
N LEU A 86 17.02 -2.36 -16.01
CA LEU A 86 17.59 -1.19 -16.53
C LEU A 86 17.15 -1.05 -17.95
N ALA A 87 16.65 0.10 -18.19
CA ALA A 87 16.21 0.34 -19.52
C ALA A 87 17.45 0.32 -20.32
N SER A 88 17.74 -0.57 -20.74
CA SER A 88 18.95 -0.57 -21.46
C SER A 88 18.67 -0.11 -22.82
#